data_87444fbc25e246818be9ed3a5509a508
#
_entry.id   87444fbc25e246818be9ed3a5509a508
#
_cell.length_a   1.000
_cell.length_b   1.000
_cell.length_c   1.000
_cell.angle_alpha   90.00
_cell.angle_beta   90.00
_cell.angle_gamma   90.00
#
_symmetry.space_group_name_H-M   'P 1'
#
loop_
_entity.id
_entity.type
_entity.pdbx_description
1 polymer ?
#
loop_
_entity_poly.entity_id
_entity_poly.type
_entity_poly.pdbx_seq_one_letter_code
_entity_poly.pdbx_strand_id
1 'polypeptide(L)'
;LIDADPQGSALDWSQQRSREGLARAFGVVGLARDTLHREAPELARDADMIVIDGPPRVASLMRSALLAADLVLIPVQPSPLDGWASAEMLALIGEARIYRPELVARFVLNRCGARTVLARETAATLADHDPPVLAATIGQRVAFAVAAQSGQLVSELADGTPAGREIAALADAIEFLNIGRPAQ
;
A
#
# COMPACT_ATOMS: atom_id res chain seq x y z
N LEU A 1 8.84 -5.10 -5.58
CA LEU A 1 8.11 -3.84 -5.60
C LEU A 1 8.11 -3.25 -7.01
N ILE A 2 6.95 -2.87 -7.51
CA ILE A 2 6.79 -2.11 -8.76
C ILE A 2 6.48 -0.66 -8.39
N ASP A 3 7.36 0.25 -8.80
CA ASP A 3 7.12 1.69 -8.71
C ASP A 3 6.35 2.13 -9.97
N ALA A 4 5.06 2.35 -9.82
CA ALA A 4 4.17 2.80 -10.88
C ALA A 4 3.90 4.32 -10.83
N ASP A 5 4.51 5.04 -9.89
CA ASP A 5 4.46 6.48 -9.85
C ASP A 5 5.53 7.07 -10.79
N PRO A 6 5.17 7.96 -11.73
CA PRO A 6 6.15 8.71 -12.53
C PRO A 6 7.18 9.51 -11.73
N GLN A 7 6.90 9.81 -10.44
CA GLN A 7 7.85 10.48 -9.55
C GLN A 7 9.01 9.55 -9.12
N GLY A 8 8.82 8.23 -9.14
CA GLY A 8 9.87 7.26 -8.89
C GLY A 8 10.37 7.21 -7.44
N SER A 9 9.54 7.52 -6.46
CA SER A 9 9.94 7.62 -5.06
C SER A 9 10.47 6.31 -4.48
N ALA A 10 9.91 5.17 -4.87
CA ALA A 10 10.37 3.86 -4.44
C ALA A 10 11.71 3.47 -5.08
N LEU A 11 11.94 3.88 -6.33
CA LEU A 11 13.24 3.74 -7.00
C LEU A 11 14.31 4.58 -6.30
N ASP A 12 14.01 5.84 -5.98
CA ASP A 12 14.93 6.74 -5.26
C ASP A 12 15.31 6.19 -3.89
N TRP A 13 14.32 5.63 -3.15
CA TRP A 13 14.58 4.94 -1.89
C TRP A 13 15.54 3.75 -2.08
N SER A 14 15.33 2.93 -3.11
CA SER A 14 16.19 1.78 -3.42
C SER A 14 17.62 2.20 -3.79
N GLN A 15 17.77 3.30 -4.53
CA GLN A 15 19.07 3.87 -4.85
C GLN A 15 19.78 4.42 -3.60
N GLN A 16 19.04 5.12 -2.73
CA GLN A 16 19.60 5.62 -1.45
C GLN A 16 20.10 4.47 -0.60
N ARG A 17 19.32 3.38 -0.47
CA ARG A 17 19.72 2.16 0.22
C ARG A 17 21.07 1.63 -0.29
N SER A 18 21.24 1.61 -1.61
CA SER A 18 22.51 1.17 -2.23
C SER A 18 23.67 2.12 -1.95
N ARG A 19 23.42 3.44 -1.93
CA ARG A 19 24.45 4.45 -1.59
C ARG A 19 24.94 4.34 -0.15
N GLU A 20 24.04 3.98 0.76
CA GLU A 20 24.36 3.72 2.17
C GLU A 20 25.06 2.35 2.39
N GLY A 21 25.30 1.58 1.33
CA GLY A 21 25.93 0.26 1.42
C GLY A 21 25.06 -0.81 2.09
N LEU A 22 23.78 -0.57 2.21
CA LEU A 22 22.84 -1.52 2.83
C LEU A 22 22.54 -2.67 1.88
N ALA A 23 22.37 -3.87 2.43
CA ALA A 23 21.97 -5.04 1.65
C ALA A 23 20.61 -4.84 0.99
N ARG A 24 20.45 -5.36 -0.23
CA ARG A 24 19.18 -5.32 -0.96
C ARG A 24 18.10 -6.08 -0.18
N ALA A 25 17.01 -5.41 0.15
CA ALA A 25 15.90 -6.04 0.88
C ALA A 25 14.97 -6.80 -0.07
N PHE A 26 14.67 -6.22 -1.24
CA PHE A 26 13.83 -6.80 -2.30
C PHE A 26 14.13 -6.12 -3.64
N GLY A 27 13.58 -6.67 -4.74
CA GLY A 27 13.68 -6.06 -6.07
C GLY A 27 12.77 -4.84 -6.19
N VAL A 28 13.26 -3.75 -6.80
CA VAL A 28 12.45 -2.58 -7.16
C VAL A 28 12.57 -2.33 -8.65
N VAL A 29 11.45 -2.18 -9.35
CA VAL A 29 11.36 -1.93 -10.79
C VAL A 29 10.42 -0.76 -11.04
N GLY A 30 10.83 0.19 -11.87
CA GLY A 30 9.96 1.28 -12.32
C GLY A 30 9.10 0.83 -13.50
N LEU A 31 7.78 0.96 -13.39
CA LEU A 31 6.83 0.58 -14.43
C LEU A 31 5.62 1.53 -14.44
N ALA A 32 5.86 2.80 -14.69
CA ALA A 32 4.83 3.83 -14.79
C ALA A 32 4.21 3.85 -16.20
N ARG A 33 3.51 2.76 -16.58
CA ARG A 33 2.87 2.59 -17.89
C ARG A 33 1.45 2.05 -17.75
N ASP A 34 0.58 2.43 -18.66
CA ASP A 34 -0.80 1.93 -18.73
C ASP A 34 -0.90 0.45 -19.14
N THR A 35 0.22 -0.14 -19.56
CA THR A 35 0.37 -1.59 -19.85
C THR A 35 0.80 -2.42 -18.64
N LEU A 36 0.93 -1.85 -17.45
CA LEU A 36 1.39 -2.52 -16.23
C LEU A 36 0.67 -3.85 -15.98
N HIS A 37 -0.64 -3.91 -16.18
CA HIS A 37 -1.44 -5.13 -15.98
C HIS A 37 -1.02 -6.32 -16.86
N ARG A 38 -0.33 -6.06 -17.97
CA ARG A 38 0.20 -7.11 -18.87
C ARG A 38 1.62 -7.52 -18.48
N GLU A 39 2.39 -6.58 -17.94
CA GLU A 39 3.82 -6.77 -17.61
C GLU A 39 4.02 -7.31 -16.18
N ALA A 40 3.18 -6.90 -15.23
CA ALA A 40 3.29 -7.32 -13.84
C ALA A 40 3.25 -8.84 -13.61
N PRO A 41 2.41 -9.63 -14.30
CA PRO A 41 2.43 -11.10 -14.18
C PRO A 41 3.76 -11.75 -14.58
N GLU A 42 4.46 -11.18 -15.56
CA GLU A 42 5.78 -11.66 -15.96
C GLU A 42 6.83 -11.41 -14.88
N LEU A 43 6.77 -10.24 -14.25
CA LEU A 43 7.64 -9.89 -13.12
C LEU A 43 7.32 -10.68 -11.85
N ALA A 44 6.10 -11.23 -11.77
CA ALA A 44 5.62 -12.02 -10.63
C ALA A 44 6.12 -13.47 -10.61
N ARG A 45 6.63 -14.00 -11.72
CA ARG A 45 6.97 -15.43 -11.87
C ARG A 45 7.92 -15.96 -10.80
N ASP A 46 8.86 -15.12 -10.35
CA ASP A 46 9.89 -15.48 -9.38
C ASP A 46 9.70 -14.75 -8.03
N ALA A 47 8.49 -14.32 -7.73
CA ALA A 47 8.18 -13.59 -6.51
C ALA A 47 6.94 -14.15 -5.80
N ASP A 48 7.02 -14.32 -4.50
CA ASP A 48 5.88 -14.76 -3.67
C ASP A 48 4.82 -13.67 -3.55
N MET A 49 5.24 -12.40 -3.60
CA MET A 49 4.36 -11.23 -3.49
C MET A 49 4.91 -10.07 -4.31
N ILE A 50 4.02 -9.34 -4.97
CA ILE A 50 4.33 -8.05 -5.59
C ILE A 50 3.52 -6.94 -4.92
N VAL A 51 4.21 -5.89 -4.52
CA VAL A 51 3.59 -4.63 -4.11
C VAL A 51 3.71 -3.64 -5.26
N ILE A 52 2.60 -3.04 -5.66
CA ILE A 52 2.55 -1.98 -6.68
C ILE A 52 2.34 -0.66 -5.93
N ASP A 53 3.33 0.23 -5.99
CA ASP A 53 3.20 1.60 -5.51
C ASP A 53 2.50 2.43 -6.58
N GLY A 54 1.23 2.67 -6.36
CA GLY A 54 0.32 3.25 -7.36
C GLY A 54 0.46 4.77 -7.47
N PRO A 55 0.29 5.33 -8.68
CA PRO A 55 0.42 6.77 -8.91
C PRO A 55 -0.74 7.53 -8.29
N PRO A 56 -0.49 8.67 -7.63
CA PRO A 56 -1.56 9.58 -7.27
C PRO A 56 -2.12 10.26 -8.54
N ARG A 57 -3.41 10.19 -8.78
CA ARG A 57 -4.14 11.01 -9.78
C ARG A 57 -3.88 10.72 -11.28
N VAL A 58 -3.33 9.59 -11.65
CA VAL A 58 -3.20 9.18 -13.07
C VAL A 58 -4.15 8.02 -13.34
N ALA A 59 -5.37 8.35 -13.79
CA ALA A 59 -6.46 7.38 -13.90
C ALA A 59 -6.14 6.16 -14.79
N SER A 60 -5.42 6.32 -15.90
CA SER A 60 -5.04 5.20 -16.78
C SER A 60 -4.05 4.25 -16.12
N LEU A 61 -3.04 4.79 -15.44
CA LEU A 61 -2.06 4.01 -14.68
C LEU A 61 -2.72 3.30 -13.50
N MET A 62 -3.60 4.01 -12.76
CA MET A 62 -4.33 3.42 -11.65
C MET A 62 -5.24 2.28 -12.11
N ARG A 63 -5.98 2.45 -13.22
CA ARG A 63 -6.78 1.35 -13.81
C ARG A 63 -5.91 0.14 -14.16
N SER A 64 -4.74 0.38 -14.74
CA SER A 64 -3.81 -0.70 -15.08
C SER A 64 -3.29 -1.40 -13.82
N ALA A 65 -2.94 -0.67 -12.76
CA ALA A 65 -2.53 -1.25 -11.49
C ALA A 65 -3.65 -2.07 -10.83
N LEU A 66 -4.89 -1.57 -10.83
CA LEU A 66 -6.06 -2.28 -10.31
C LEU A 66 -6.34 -3.59 -11.05
N LEU A 67 -6.15 -3.62 -12.38
CA LEU A 67 -6.31 -4.84 -13.19
C LEU A 67 -5.22 -5.88 -12.92
N ALA A 68 -4.06 -5.47 -12.43
CA ALA A 68 -2.96 -6.37 -12.04
C ALA A 68 -3.06 -6.88 -10.60
N ALA A 69 -3.82 -6.19 -9.74
CA ALA A 69 -3.85 -6.45 -8.31
C ALA A 69 -4.88 -7.52 -7.93
N ASP A 70 -4.58 -8.27 -6.88
CA ASP A 70 -5.52 -9.14 -6.17
C ASP A 70 -6.08 -8.44 -4.93
N LEU A 71 -5.29 -7.52 -4.34
CA LEU A 71 -5.66 -6.70 -3.20
C LEU A 71 -5.32 -5.23 -3.45
N VAL A 72 -6.24 -4.36 -3.12
CA VAL A 72 -6.03 -2.91 -3.07
C VAL A 72 -6.08 -2.44 -1.64
N LEU A 73 -5.00 -1.83 -1.17
CA LEU A 73 -4.98 -1.11 0.09
C LEU A 73 -5.18 0.37 -0.17
N ILE A 74 -6.16 0.97 0.50
CA ILE A 74 -6.51 2.38 0.36
C ILE A 74 -6.10 3.09 1.66
N PRO A 75 -4.92 3.74 1.70
CA PRO A 75 -4.52 4.48 2.88
C PRO A 75 -5.37 5.74 3.03
N VAL A 76 -6.00 5.89 4.18
CA VAL A 76 -6.81 7.07 4.54
C VAL A 76 -6.30 7.69 5.83
N GLN A 77 -6.23 9.01 5.88
CA GLN A 77 -5.92 9.74 7.10
C GLN A 77 -7.21 10.03 7.86
N PRO A 78 -7.15 10.15 9.19
CA PRO A 78 -8.28 10.64 9.99
C PRO A 78 -8.52 12.13 9.72
N SER A 79 -9.11 12.44 8.55
CA SER A 79 -9.40 13.80 8.10
C SER A 79 -10.71 13.81 7.29
N PRO A 80 -11.57 14.80 7.48
CA PRO A 80 -12.79 14.95 6.68
C PRO A 80 -12.54 15.10 5.17
N LEU A 81 -11.35 15.58 4.78
CA LEU A 81 -10.99 15.80 3.37
C LEU A 81 -10.60 14.52 2.63
N ASP A 82 -10.16 13.50 3.34
CA ASP A 82 -9.75 12.22 2.73
C ASP A 82 -10.95 11.40 2.21
N GLY A 83 -12.16 11.68 2.70
CA GLY A 83 -13.38 11.04 2.22
C GLY A 83 -13.65 11.28 0.72
N TRP A 84 -13.27 12.43 0.19
CA TRP A 84 -13.47 12.77 -1.23
C TRP A 84 -12.45 12.08 -2.14
N ALA A 85 -11.18 12.03 -1.72
CA ALA A 85 -10.15 11.28 -2.44
C ALA A 85 -10.47 9.78 -2.51
N SER A 86 -11.10 9.26 -1.45
CA SER A 86 -11.56 7.87 -1.41
C SER A 86 -12.69 7.59 -2.39
N ALA A 87 -13.60 8.53 -2.64
CA ALA A 87 -14.72 8.34 -3.56
C ALA A 87 -14.26 8.12 -5.02
N GLU A 88 -13.25 8.85 -5.47
CA GLU A 88 -12.66 8.65 -6.79
C GLU A 88 -12.00 7.26 -6.91
N MET A 89 -11.25 6.85 -5.88
CA MET A 89 -10.64 5.52 -5.83
C MET A 89 -11.70 4.41 -5.82
N LEU A 90 -12.77 4.56 -5.06
CA LEU A 90 -13.87 3.58 -5.03
C LEU A 90 -14.57 3.45 -6.39
N ALA A 91 -14.74 4.54 -7.13
CA ALA A 91 -15.27 4.50 -8.49
C ALA A 91 -14.35 3.70 -9.43
N LEU A 92 -13.03 3.91 -9.36
CA LEU A 92 -12.05 3.17 -10.15
C LEU A 92 -12.02 1.68 -9.79
N ILE A 93 -12.14 1.34 -8.51
CA ILE A 93 -12.25 -0.06 -8.04
C ILE A 93 -13.54 -0.70 -8.58
N GLY A 94 -14.65 0.04 -8.57
CA GLY A 94 -15.92 -0.42 -9.15
C GLY A 94 -15.80 -0.73 -10.65
N GLU A 95 -15.13 0.14 -11.41
CA GLU A 95 -14.82 -0.11 -12.82
C GLU A 95 -13.93 -1.35 -13.02
N ALA A 96 -12.86 -1.49 -12.20
CA ALA A 96 -11.96 -2.63 -12.29
C ALA A 96 -12.65 -3.96 -11.98
N ARG A 97 -13.57 -3.98 -11.02
CA ARG A 97 -14.35 -5.17 -10.62
C ARG A 97 -15.27 -5.70 -11.73
N ILE A 98 -15.57 -4.92 -12.75
CA ILE A 98 -16.30 -5.41 -13.93
C ILE A 98 -15.45 -6.49 -14.64
N TYR A 99 -14.13 -6.34 -14.65
CA TYR A 99 -13.18 -7.26 -15.31
C TYR A 99 -12.49 -8.20 -14.31
N ARG A 100 -12.38 -7.82 -13.05
CA ARG A 100 -11.74 -8.53 -11.95
C ARG A 100 -12.69 -8.59 -10.75
N PRO A 101 -13.78 -9.40 -10.82
CA PRO A 101 -14.79 -9.46 -9.76
C PRO A 101 -14.21 -9.95 -8.41
N GLU A 102 -13.08 -10.68 -8.45
CA GLU A 102 -12.35 -11.18 -7.27
C GLU A 102 -11.48 -10.11 -6.59
N LEU A 103 -11.34 -8.91 -7.17
CA LEU A 103 -10.50 -7.84 -6.60
C LEU A 103 -10.97 -7.44 -5.21
N VAL A 104 -10.13 -7.72 -4.22
CA VAL A 104 -10.37 -7.35 -2.82
C VAL A 104 -9.86 -5.92 -2.58
N ALA A 105 -10.62 -5.12 -1.84
CA ALA A 105 -10.20 -3.81 -1.40
C ALA A 105 -10.32 -3.67 0.12
N ARG A 106 -9.43 -2.90 0.74
CA ARG A 106 -9.44 -2.60 2.17
C ARG A 106 -8.96 -1.18 2.43
N PHE A 107 -9.62 -0.48 3.34
CA PHE A 107 -9.08 0.76 3.89
C PHE A 107 -8.01 0.44 4.94
N VAL A 108 -6.98 1.29 5.00
CA VAL A 108 -5.94 1.28 6.03
C VAL A 108 -5.86 2.66 6.64
N LEU A 109 -6.11 2.77 7.95
CA LEU A 109 -5.92 4.03 8.66
C LEU A 109 -4.43 4.34 8.76
N ASN A 110 -4.03 5.45 8.16
CA ASN A 110 -2.65 5.89 8.05
C ASN A 110 -2.44 7.27 8.69
N ARG A 111 -1.22 7.55 9.13
CA ARG A 111 -0.85 8.80 9.79
C ARG A 111 -1.76 9.16 10.97
N CYS A 112 -2.21 8.16 11.69
CA CYS A 112 -3.05 8.37 12.86
C CYS A 112 -2.27 9.10 13.95
N GLY A 113 -2.82 10.20 14.46
CA GLY A 113 -2.31 10.85 15.65
C GLY A 113 -2.43 9.93 16.88
N ALA A 114 -1.53 10.07 17.84
CA ALA A 114 -1.56 9.26 19.06
C ALA A 114 -2.89 9.45 19.81
N ARG A 115 -3.67 8.37 19.95
CA ARG A 115 -4.92 8.32 20.76
C ARG A 115 -5.98 9.36 20.41
N THR A 116 -6.08 9.77 19.15
CA THR A 116 -7.08 10.77 18.76
C THR A 116 -8.48 10.16 18.70
N VAL A 117 -9.47 10.87 19.24
CA VAL A 117 -10.91 10.58 19.08
C VAL A 117 -11.24 10.46 17.60
N LEU A 118 -10.66 11.34 16.78
CA LEU A 118 -10.84 11.39 15.34
C LEU A 118 -10.50 10.06 14.62
N ALA A 119 -9.43 9.37 15.01
CA ALA A 119 -9.09 8.07 14.41
C ALA A 119 -10.16 7.01 14.70
N ARG A 120 -10.73 7.03 15.93
CA ARG A 120 -11.83 6.13 16.29
C ARG A 120 -13.14 6.48 15.57
N GLU A 121 -13.45 7.75 15.44
CA GLU A 121 -14.62 8.22 14.71
C GLU A 121 -14.53 7.91 13.23
N THR A 122 -13.35 8.11 12.62
CA THR A 122 -13.09 7.72 11.22
C THR A 122 -13.23 6.22 11.03
N ALA A 123 -12.66 5.40 11.92
CA ALA A 123 -12.81 3.96 11.87
C ALA A 123 -14.29 3.54 12.01
N ALA A 124 -15.04 4.16 12.91
CA ALA A 124 -16.47 3.90 13.08
C ALA A 124 -17.28 4.32 11.85
N THR A 125 -16.97 5.48 11.26
CA THR A 125 -17.63 5.95 10.03
C THR A 125 -17.36 5.00 8.86
N LEU A 126 -16.15 4.48 8.75
CA LEU A 126 -15.77 3.56 7.67
C LEU A 126 -16.17 2.10 7.95
N ALA A 127 -16.58 1.75 9.18
CA ALA A 127 -16.92 0.37 9.53
C ALA A 127 -18.09 -0.19 8.72
N ASP A 128 -19.04 0.66 8.35
CA ASP A 128 -20.23 0.30 7.57
C ASP A 128 -20.05 0.51 6.04
N HIS A 129 -18.83 0.90 5.63
CA HIS A 129 -18.53 1.10 4.21
C HIS A 129 -17.97 -0.17 3.54
N ASP A 130 -18.24 -0.30 2.25
CA ASP A 130 -17.53 -1.20 1.34
C ASP A 130 -16.52 -0.37 0.54
N PRO A 131 -15.23 -0.67 0.62
CA PRO A 131 -14.57 -1.77 1.33
C PRO A 131 -14.41 -1.55 2.84
N PRO A 132 -14.30 -2.65 3.65
CA PRO A 132 -14.10 -2.55 5.10
C PRO A 132 -12.68 -2.08 5.45
N VAL A 133 -12.53 -1.56 6.67
CA VAL A 133 -11.25 -1.10 7.24
C VAL A 133 -10.49 -2.29 7.84
N LEU A 134 -9.18 -2.37 7.62
CA LEU A 134 -8.31 -3.29 8.35
C LEU A 134 -8.19 -2.88 9.83
N ALA A 135 -8.07 -3.86 10.71
CA ALA A 135 -7.87 -3.60 12.14
C ALA A 135 -6.51 -2.93 12.43
N ALA A 136 -5.51 -3.18 11.58
CA ALA A 136 -4.20 -2.56 11.69
C ALA A 136 -4.24 -1.08 11.32
N THR A 137 -3.58 -0.25 12.13
CA THR A 137 -3.48 1.20 11.92
C THR A 137 -2.03 1.64 11.95
N ILE A 138 -1.67 2.61 11.11
CA ILE A 138 -0.33 3.19 11.03
C ILE A 138 -0.34 4.57 11.65
N GLY A 139 0.47 4.77 12.68
CA GLY A 139 0.60 6.06 13.36
C GLY A 139 1.46 7.05 12.58
N GLN A 140 1.24 8.35 12.83
CA GLN A 140 2.15 9.38 12.33
C GLN A 140 3.41 9.38 13.19
N ARG A 141 4.53 8.89 12.62
CA ARG A 141 5.80 8.72 13.32
C ARG A 141 6.97 9.24 12.53
N VAL A 142 7.86 9.93 13.21
CA VAL A 142 9.13 10.43 12.64
C VAL A 142 10.01 9.27 12.14
N ALA A 143 9.90 8.09 12.75
CA ALA A 143 10.64 6.90 12.37
C ALA A 143 10.49 6.52 10.89
N PHE A 144 9.31 6.70 10.29
CA PHE A 144 9.11 6.45 8.86
C PHE A 144 9.93 7.39 7.98
N ALA A 145 9.98 8.69 8.32
CA ALA A 145 10.76 9.66 7.57
C ALA A 145 12.28 9.41 7.73
N VAL A 146 12.73 9.09 8.95
CA VAL A 146 14.13 8.75 9.22
C VAL A 146 14.57 7.52 8.45
N ALA A 147 13.79 6.44 8.47
CA ALA A 147 14.07 5.23 7.72
C ALA A 147 14.13 5.51 6.21
N ALA A 148 13.13 6.21 5.67
CA ALA A 148 13.09 6.54 4.26
C ALA A 148 14.28 7.37 3.79
N GLN A 149 14.73 8.35 4.59
CA GLN A 149 15.88 9.20 4.28
C GLN A 149 17.19 8.41 4.15
N SER A 150 17.36 7.35 4.93
CA SER A 150 18.56 6.50 4.93
C SER A 150 18.40 5.22 4.09
N GLY A 151 17.32 5.08 3.31
CA GLY A 151 17.08 3.87 2.53
C GLY A 151 16.84 2.62 3.37
N GLN A 152 16.48 2.80 4.64
CA GLN A 152 16.17 1.71 5.57
C GLN A 152 14.68 1.38 5.58
N LEU A 153 14.36 0.16 5.97
CA LEU A 153 13.03 -0.21 6.43
C LEU A 153 12.87 0.23 7.89
N VAL A 154 11.68 0.58 8.30
CA VAL A 154 11.41 0.98 9.69
C VAL A 154 11.69 -0.15 10.69
N SER A 155 11.64 -1.40 10.24
CA SER A 155 12.01 -2.59 11.01
C SER A 155 13.52 -2.73 11.24
N GLU A 156 14.34 -2.02 10.47
CA GLU A 156 15.80 -2.05 10.59
C GLU A 156 16.34 -0.98 11.54
N LEU A 157 15.52 -0.01 11.97
CA LEU A 157 15.98 1.08 12.85
C LEU A 157 16.30 0.59 14.27
N ALA A 158 15.39 -0.09 14.90
CA ALA A 158 15.56 -0.72 16.22
C ALA A 158 14.45 -1.74 16.47
N ASP A 159 14.76 -2.79 17.20
CA ASP A 159 13.80 -3.83 17.56
C ASP A 159 12.64 -3.28 18.40
N GLY A 160 11.44 -3.77 18.12
CA GLY A 160 10.25 -3.48 18.91
C GLY A 160 9.79 -2.02 18.91
N THR A 161 10.19 -1.23 17.90
CA THR A 161 9.66 0.13 17.78
C THR A 161 8.14 0.13 17.53
N PRO A 162 7.40 1.15 17.98
CA PRO A 162 5.99 1.25 17.65
C PRO A 162 5.72 1.21 16.14
N ALA A 163 6.56 1.85 15.32
CA ALA A 163 6.43 1.83 13.87
C ALA A 163 6.64 0.43 13.27
N GLY A 164 7.65 -0.30 13.75
CA GLY A 164 7.90 -1.69 13.32
C GLY A 164 6.75 -2.62 13.68
N ARG A 165 6.19 -2.49 14.90
CA ARG A 165 5.02 -3.29 15.33
C ARG A 165 3.77 -2.98 14.50
N GLU A 166 3.55 -1.73 14.12
CA GLU A 166 2.41 -1.33 13.29
C GLU A 166 2.50 -1.92 11.88
N ILE A 167 3.70 -1.91 11.29
CA ILE A 167 3.92 -2.54 9.98
C ILE A 167 3.77 -4.07 10.06
N ALA A 168 4.29 -4.71 11.11
CA ALA A 168 4.11 -6.13 11.32
C ALA A 168 2.62 -6.49 11.46
N ALA A 169 1.86 -5.74 12.26
CA ALA A 169 0.43 -5.95 12.41
C ALA A 169 -0.35 -5.73 11.08
N LEU A 170 0.10 -4.80 10.24
CA LEU A 170 -0.48 -4.62 8.90
C LEU A 170 -0.17 -5.83 8.01
N ALA A 171 1.06 -6.35 8.03
CA ALA A 171 1.45 -7.54 7.27
C ALA A 171 0.62 -8.75 7.69
N ASP A 172 0.50 -9.01 9.00
CA ASP A 172 -0.34 -10.09 9.54
C ASP A 172 -1.80 -9.95 9.09
N ALA A 173 -2.35 -8.73 9.12
CA ALA A 173 -3.73 -8.48 8.69
C ALA A 173 -3.93 -8.75 7.18
N ILE A 174 -2.93 -8.47 6.34
CA ILE A 174 -2.95 -8.77 4.91
C ILE A 174 -2.87 -10.28 4.69
N GLU A 175 -1.95 -10.98 5.37
CA GLU A 175 -1.81 -12.43 5.25
C GLU A 175 -3.09 -13.18 5.67
N PHE A 176 -3.79 -12.68 6.70
CA PHE A 176 -5.05 -13.25 7.17
C PHE A 176 -6.16 -13.21 6.10
N LEU A 177 -6.10 -12.29 5.13
CA LEU A 177 -7.07 -12.23 4.03
C LEU A 177 -6.96 -13.41 3.06
N ASN A 178 -5.87 -14.20 3.10
CA ASN A 178 -5.65 -15.39 2.26
C ASN A 178 -5.89 -15.16 0.75
N ILE A 179 -5.56 -13.98 0.26
CA ILE A 179 -5.81 -13.57 -1.13
C ILE A 179 -4.77 -14.21 -2.03
N GLY A 180 -5.20 -14.69 -3.21
CA GLY A 180 -4.31 -15.23 -4.24
C GLY A 180 -3.74 -16.62 -3.94
N ARG A 181 -4.07 -17.24 -2.81
CA ARG A 181 -3.70 -18.65 -2.55
C ARG A 181 -4.73 -19.56 -3.21
N PRO A 182 -4.32 -20.50 -4.08
CA PRO A 182 -5.24 -21.53 -4.55
C PRO A 182 -5.78 -22.31 -3.34
N ALA A 183 -7.08 -22.59 -3.34
CA ALA A 183 -7.69 -23.48 -2.34
C ALA A 183 -6.94 -24.82 -2.38
N GLN A 184 -6.36 -25.21 -1.23
CA GLN A 184 -5.70 -26.50 -1.05
C GLN A 184 -6.75 -27.62 -1.02
#